data_aafecf33397f6b0036abf42b644227e3
#
_entry.id   aafecf33397f6b0036abf42b644227e3
#
_cell.length_a   1.000
_cell.length_b   1.000
_cell.length_c   1.000
_cell.angle_alpha   90.00
_cell.angle_beta   90.00
_cell.angle_gamma   90.00
#
_symmetry.space_group_name_H-M   'P 1'
#
loop_
_entity.id
_entity.type
_entity.pdbx_description
1 polymer ?
#
loop_
_entity_poly.entity_id
_entity_poly.type
_entity_poly.pdbx_seq_one_letter_code
_entity_poly.pdbx_strand_id
1 'polypeptide(L)'
;MTETWTSTLGRVAFINCDPLYHELDSCWNVLAAPPSWLTGHVLRRDCILAPIPAADYARHADELVLLPDIGIGSQGEVGSVLLFGAVPLASMKTIALPSDSATSVALLKHLISKQGRTMKYVSTGPDYESMMAMADGALLIGDRALEAAREFPEMVQMDLGTAWMEQEGLPMIFGVFVARKDTPKKPLRKAHAALLENLVAFEAHDKKREDVIQWSMTKSGLTHSRLDQYYGEVFNRLNEHHLNGLFRFLKSACGMENDPHFAWE
;
A
#
# COMPACT_ATOMS: atom_id res chain seq x y z
N MET A 1 -21.57 1.45 26.70
CA MET A 1 -20.40 2.17 26.21
C MET A 1 -20.00 1.51 24.90
N THR A 2 -20.06 2.23 23.77
CA THR A 2 -19.53 1.73 22.50
C THR A 2 -18.02 1.56 22.68
N GLU A 3 -17.50 0.37 22.39
CA GLU A 3 -16.06 0.12 22.45
C GLU A 3 -15.37 1.07 21.45
N THR A 4 -14.37 1.83 21.89
CA THR A 4 -13.71 2.90 21.12
C THR A 4 -13.15 2.40 19.79
N TRP A 5 -12.72 1.12 19.72
CA TRP A 5 -12.18 0.54 18.51
C TRP A 5 -13.19 0.47 17.34
N THR A 6 -14.51 0.38 17.63
CA THR A 6 -15.57 0.34 16.59
C THR A 6 -15.80 1.68 15.91
N SER A 7 -15.24 2.77 16.46
CA SER A 7 -15.21 4.12 15.89
C SER A 7 -13.80 4.57 15.51
N THR A 8 -12.82 3.67 15.51
CA THR A 8 -11.44 3.96 15.13
C THR A 8 -11.13 3.30 13.78
N LEU A 9 -10.61 4.08 12.82
CA LEU A 9 -10.15 3.62 11.52
C LEU A 9 -8.62 3.60 11.50
N GLY A 10 -8.03 2.49 11.10
CA GLY A 10 -6.61 2.43 10.82
C GLY A 10 -6.30 3.13 9.50
N ARG A 11 -5.17 3.84 9.42
CA ARG A 11 -4.70 4.55 8.23
C ARG A 11 -3.21 4.30 8.02
N VAL A 12 -2.80 3.98 6.80
CA VAL A 12 -1.38 4.04 6.45
C VAL A 12 -0.90 5.49 6.54
N ALA A 13 0.23 5.71 7.21
CA ALA A 13 0.78 7.04 7.46
C ALA A 13 1.41 7.69 6.21
N PHE A 14 1.04 7.27 5.00
CA PHE A 14 1.50 7.82 3.72
C PHE A 14 0.38 8.59 3.01
N ILE A 15 0.77 9.48 2.08
CA ILE A 15 -0.17 10.32 1.32
C ILE A 15 -1.09 9.53 0.40
N ASN A 16 -0.75 8.29 0.01
CA ASN A 16 -1.61 7.45 -0.84
C ASN A 16 -3.00 7.14 -0.24
N CYS A 17 -3.16 7.33 1.08
CA CYS A 17 -4.45 7.19 1.76
C CYS A 17 -5.21 8.51 1.91
N ASP A 18 -4.62 9.66 1.57
CA ASP A 18 -5.24 10.96 1.77
C ASP A 18 -6.61 11.11 1.09
N PRO A 19 -6.84 10.58 -0.11
CA PRO A 19 -8.17 10.64 -0.74
C PRO A 19 -9.31 10.04 0.09
N LEU A 20 -9.02 9.03 0.91
CA LEU A 20 -10.02 8.37 1.74
C LEU A 20 -10.21 9.03 3.12
N TYR A 21 -9.21 9.79 3.62
CA TYR A 21 -9.18 10.24 5.02
C TYR A 21 -9.21 11.76 5.19
N HIS A 22 -9.05 12.54 4.12
CA HIS A 22 -9.13 14.00 4.19
C HIS A 22 -10.54 14.46 4.56
N GLU A 23 -10.64 15.27 5.63
CA GLU A 23 -11.92 15.76 6.17
C GLU A 23 -12.93 14.65 6.54
N LEU A 24 -12.43 13.53 7.02
CA LEU A 24 -13.28 12.50 7.56
C LEU A 24 -14.12 13.03 8.74
N ASP A 25 -15.38 12.63 8.82
CA ASP A 25 -16.30 13.05 9.88
C ASP A 25 -15.67 12.85 11.27
N SER A 26 -15.82 13.83 12.14
CA SER A 26 -15.28 13.87 13.52
C SER A 26 -15.80 12.75 14.43
N CYS A 27 -16.81 11.99 14.00
CA CYS A 27 -17.25 10.78 14.72
C CYS A 27 -16.25 9.63 14.62
N TRP A 28 -15.26 9.71 13.71
CA TRP A 28 -14.22 8.71 13.54
C TRP A 28 -12.91 9.14 14.17
N ASN A 29 -12.31 8.26 14.94
CA ASN A 29 -10.91 8.35 15.31
C ASN A 29 -10.03 7.74 14.21
N VAL A 30 -8.85 8.31 13.98
CA VAL A 30 -7.90 7.78 12.99
C VAL A 30 -6.61 7.35 13.71
N LEU A 31 -6.26 6.07 13.55
CA LEU A 31 -5.01 5.48 14.03
C LEU A 31 -4.06 5.37 12.84
N ALA A 32 -3.09 6.28 12.77
CA ALA A 32 -2.08 6.27 11.73
C ALA A 32 -0.86 5.43 12.13
N ALA A 33 -0.42 4.52 11.25
CA ALA A 33 0.75 3.68 11.50
C ALA A 33 1.40 3.22 10.18
N PRO A 34 2.65 2.70 10.22
CA PRO A 34 3.24 2.00 9.08
C PRO A 34 2.40 0.80 8.63
N PRO A 35 2.40 0.44 7.32
CA PRO A 35 1.50 -0.57 6.77
C PRO A 35 1.49 -1.90 7.53
N SER A 36 2.65 -2.52 7.77
CA SER A 36 2.71 -3.82 8.45
C SER A 36 2.32 -3.78 9.95
N TRP A 37 2.36 -2.59 10.59
CA TRP A 37 1.93 -2.45 11.98
C TRP A 37 0.41 -2.44 12.11
N LEU A 38 -0.28 -1.93 11.08
CA LEU A 38 -1.75 -1.91 11.03
C LEU A 38 -2.35 -3.32 11.08
N THR A 39 -1.67 -4.33 10.54
CA THR A 39 -2.08 -5.73 10.67
C THR A 39 -2.27 -6.12 12.15
N GLY A 40 -1.29 -5.82 13.00
CA GLY A 40 -1.39 -6.06 14.44
C GLY A 40 -2.50 -5.24 15.12
N HIS A 41 -2.71 -3.99 14.70
CA HIS A 41 -3.78 -3.14 15.24
C HIS A 41 -5.17 -3.70 14.94
N VAL A 42 -5.42 -4.18 13.71
CA VAL A 42 -6.69 -4.84 13.37
C VAL A 42 -6.88 -6.11 14.20
N LEU A 43 -5.86 -6.97 14.28
CA LEU A 43 -5.94 -8.23 15.01
C LEU A 43 -6.24 -8.04 16.50
N ARG A 44 -5.69 -7.01 17.14
CA ARG A 44 -5.93 -6.67 18.55
C ARG A 44 -7.20 -5.86 18.81
N ARG A 45 -7.96 -5.49 17.76
CA ARG A 45 -9.11 -4.58 17.85
C ARG A 45 -8.77 -3.17 18.35
N ASP A 46 -7.64 -2.63 17.91
CA ASP A 46 -7.32 -1.21 18.14
C ASP A 46 -8.08 -0.32 17.14
N CYS A 47 -8.51 -0.88 16.01
CA CYS A 47 -9.36 -0.24 14.99
C CYS A 47 -10.32 -1.26 14.35
N ILE A 48 -11.42 -0.75 13.79
CA ILE A 48 -12.49 -1.59 13.21
C ILE A 48 -12.09 -2.14 11.83
N LEU A 49 -11.33 -1.37 11.07
CA LEU A 49 -10.77 -1.71 9.78
C LEU A 49 -9.45 -0.96 9.56
N ALA A 50 -8.61 -1.46 8.71
CA ALA A 50 -7.42 -0.75 8.25
C ALA A 50 -6.95 -1.25 6.88
N PRO A 51 -6.22 -0.41 6.11
CA PRO A 51 -5.40 -0.89 4.99
C PRO A 51 -4.17 -1.60 5.55
N ILE A 52 -3.94 -2.83 5.09
CA ILE A 52 -2.75 -3.62 5.43
C ILE A 52 -2.05 -4.08 4.16
N PRO A 53 -0.77 -4.50 4.22
CA PRO A 53 -0.13 -5.14 3.09
C PRO A 53 -0.92 -6.35 2.59
N ALA A 54 -1.10 -6.50 1.27
CA ALA A 54 -1.80 -7.65 0.69
C ALA A 54 -1.12 -8.99 1.08
N ALA A 55 0.22 -9.01 1.22
CA ALA A 55 0.95 -10.19 1.69
C ALA A 55 0.68 -10.52 3.18
N ASP A 56 0.35 -9.53 4.01
CA ASP A 56 -0.05 -9.79 5.40
C ASP A 56 -1.46 -10.36 5.46
N TYR A 57 -2.37 -9.90 4.57
CA TYR A 57 -3.68 -10.54 4.45
C TYR A 57 -3.54 -12.04 4.13
N ALA A 58 -2.66 -12.41 3.20
CA ALA A 58 -2.43 -13.83 2.87
C ALA A 58 -2.00 -14.68 4.08
N ARG A 59 -1.24 -14.10 5.02
CA ARG A 59 -0.80 -14.77 6.25
C ARG A 59 -1.89 -14.89 7.31
N HIS A 60 -2.88 -14.01 7.27
CA HIS A 60 -3.95 -13.89 8.26
C HIS A 60 -5.35 -14.08 7.66
N ALA A 61 -5.45 -14.74 6.49
CA ALA A 61 -6.70 -14.96 5.78
C ALA A 61 -7.73 -15.76 6.61
N ASP A 62 -7.27 -16.53 7.60
CA ASP A 62 -8.15 -17.28 8.51
C ASP A 62 -8.85 -16.36 9.53
N GLU A 63 -8.25 -15.21 9.87
CA GLU A 63 -8.78 -14.28 10.87
C GLU A 63 -9.42 -13.02 10.26
N LEU A 64 -9.01 -12.65 9.03
CA LEU A 64 -9.39 -11.41 8.38
C LEU A 64 -10.31 -11.63 7.18
N VAL A 65 -11.09 -10.60 6.86
CA VAL A 65 -11.88 -10.48 5.62
C VAL A 65 -11.50 -9.21 4.89
N LEU A 66 -11.53 -9.25 3.56
CA LEU A 66 -11.36 -8.09 2.70
C LEU A 66 -12.61 -7.22 2.70
N LEU A 67 -12.43 -5.90 2.69
CA LEU A 67 -13.49 -4.97 2.35
C LEU A 67 -13.50 -4.77 0.82
N PRO A 68 -14.67 -4.82 0.16
CA PRO A 68 -14.75 -4.60 -1.28
C PRO A 68 -14.47 -3.15 -1.65
N ASP A 69 -14.33 -2.88 -2.93
CA ASP A 69 -14.31 -1.57 -3.59
C ASP A 69 -13.13 -0.65 -3.26
N ILE A 70 -12.39 -0.87 -2.17
CA ILE A 70 -11.27 -0.01 -1.75
C ILE A 70 -9.97 -0.79 -1.52
N GLY A 71 -8.86 -0.21 -1.97
CA GLY A 71 -7.51 -0.75 -1.83
C GLY A 71 -6.45 0.29 -2.16
N ILE A 72 -5.22 -0.14 -2.30
CA ILE A 72 -4.10 0.70 -2.73
C ILE A 72 -3.36 -0.05 -3.83
N GLY A 73 -3.39 0.47 -5.05
CA GLY A 73 -2.79 -0.20 -6.19
C GLY A 73 -2.32 0.75 -7.29
N SER A 74 -1.70 0.17 -8.33
CA SER A 74 -1.33 0.86 -9.56
C SER A 74 -1.55 -0.02 -10.79
N GLN A 75 -1.79 0.62 -11.91
CA GLN A 75 -1.87 -0.04 -13.21
C GLN A 75 -0.64 0.32 -14.06
N GLY A 76 0.49 -0.30 -13.72
CA GLY A 76 1.82 0.06 -14.20
C GLY A 76 2.57 0.87 -13.15
N GLU A 77 3.15 2.00 -13.54
CA GLU A 77 3.94 2.84 -12.65
C GLU A 77 3.20 3.16 -11.34
N VAL A 78 3.89 2.99 -10.22
CA VAL A 78 3.39 3.33 -8.88
C VAL A 78 4.09 4.55 -8.28
N GLY A 79 5.30 4.88 -8.76
CA GLY A 79 6.10 6.02 -8.33
C GLY A 79 6.55 6.01 -6.87
N SER A 80 5.96 5.13 -6.05
CA SER A 80 6.19 5.08 -4.60
C SER A 80 6.52 3.69 -4.05
N VAL A 81 6.87 2.72 -4.92
CA VAL A 81 7.41 1.40 -4.52
C VAL A 81 8.59 1.10 -5.44
N LEU A 82 9.77 1.54 -5.02
CA LEU A 82 10.94 1.66 -5.89
C LEU A 82 12.14 0.89 -5.34
N LEU A 83 12.84 0.20 -6.23
CA LEU A 83 14.16 -0.33 -5.96
C LEU A 83 15.20 0.70 -6.42
N PHE A 84 16.01 1.17 -5.50
CA PHE A 84 17.17 2.02 -5.75
C PHE A 84 18.45 1.20 -5.80
N GLY A 85 19.49 1.72 -6.48
CA GLY A 85 20.79 1.09 -6.50
C GLY A 85 21.86 1.91 -7.15
N ALA A 86 23.06 1.87 -6.57
CA ALA A 86 24.26 2.51 -7.10
C ALA A 86 24.84 1.78 -8.32
N VAL A 87 24.39 0.55 -8.56
CA VAL A 87 24.75 -0.28 -9.71
C VAL A 87 23.50 -0.81 -10.39
N PRO A 88 23.54 -1.12 -11.69
CA PRO A 88 22.39 -1.74 -12.37
C PRO A 88 21.93 -3.01 -11.64
N LEU A 89 20.62 -3.25 -11.64
CA LEU A 89 20.02 -4.44 -11.00
C LEU A 89 20.75 -5.72 -11.38
N ALA A 90 21.20 -5.84 -12.64
CA ALA A 90 21.95 -6.99 -13.13
C ALA A 90 23.24 -7.26 -12.36
N SER A 91 23.86 -6.24 -11.77
CA SER A 91 25.12 -6.33 -11.03
C SER A 91 24.93 -6.41 -9.51
N MET A 92 23.73 -6.18 -9.00
CA MET A 92 23.45 -6.24 -7.55
C MET A 92 23.58 -7.68 -7.03
N LYS A 93 24.12 -7.80 -5.82
CA LYS A 93 24.24 -9.05 -5.06
C LYS A 93 23.42 -9.00 -3.75
N THR A 94 23.26 -7.79 -3.23
CA THR A 94 22.62 -7.53 -1.94
C THR A 94 21.54 -6.46 -2.08
N ILE A 95 20.39 -6.66 -1.45
CA ILE A 95 19.29 -5.68 -1.40
C ILE A 95 18.82 -5.50 0.04
N ALA A 96 18.80 -4.26 0.49
CA ALA A 96 18.21 -3.87 1.76
C ALA A 96 16.68 -3.82 1.62
N LEU A 97 15.98 -4.42 2.56
CA LEU A 97 14.52 -4.53 2.59
C LEU A 97 13.94 -3.80 3.79
N PRO A 98 12.90 -2.97 3.63
CA PRO A 98 12.26 -2.30 4.74
C PRO A 98 11.45 -3.29 5.60
N SER A 99 11.40 -3.04 6.91
CA SER A 99 10.68 -3.89 7.86
C SER A 99 9.15 -3.66 7.88
N ASP A 100 8.68 -2.61 7.25
CA ASP A 100 7.29 -2.13 7.32
C ASP A 100 6.46 -2.37 6.05
N SER A 101 6.98 -3.15 5.07
CA SER A 101 6.31 -3.40 3.79
C SER A 101 6.35 -4.86 3.34
N ALA A 102 5.47 -5.67 3.88
CA ALA A 102 5.41 -7.10 3.54
C ALA A 102 5.10 -7.36 2.04
N THR A 103 4.17 -6.61 1.44
CA THR A 103 3.80 -6.78 0.03
C THR A 103 4.94 -6.45 -0.91
N SER A 104 5.58 -5.28 -0.74
CA SER A 104 6.66 -4.85 -1.63
C SER A 104 7.86 -5.77 -1.54
N VAL A 105 8.15 -6.29 -0.35
CA VAL A 105 9.19 -7.31 -0.13
C VAL A 105 8.86 -8.62 -0.85
N ALA A 106 7.62 -9.13 -0.73
CA ALA A 106 7.19 -10.34 -1.41
C ALA A 106 7.21 -10.17 -2.93
N LEU A 107 6.72 -9.02 -3.41
CA LEU A 107 6.71 -8.69 -4.84
C LEU A 107 8.13 -8.62 -5.41
N LEU A 108 9.04 -7.86 -4.78
CA LEU A 108 10.43 -7.77 -5.26
C LEU A 108 11.10 -9.13 -5.34
N LYS A 109 10.94 -9.97 -4.30
CA LYS A 109 11.50 -11.34 -4.30
C LYS A 109 10.92 -12.20 -5.42
N HIS A 110 9.61 -12.08 -5.67
CA HIS A 110 8.94 -12.78 -6.75
C HIS A 110 9.47 -12.34 -8.11
N LEU A 111 9.55 -11.04 -8.39
CA LEU A 111 10.05 -10.48 -9.64
C LEU A 111 11.50 -10.90 -9.92
N ILE A 112 12.38 -10.84 -8.91
CA ILE A 112 13.79 -11.27 -9.03
C ILE A 112 13.88 -12.79 -9.27
N SER A 113 13.09 -13.59 -8.56
CA SER A 113 13.07 -15.04 -8.74
C SER A 113 12.62 -15.45 -10.14
N LYS A 114 11.62 -14.75 -10.71
CA LYS A 114 11.15 -14.98 -12.09
C LYS A 114 12.21 -14.68 -13.15
N GLN A 115 13.14 -13.78 -12.85
CA GLN A 115 14.32 -13.53 -13.68
C GLN A 115 15.42 -14.59 -13.53
N GLY A 116 15.20 -15.66 -12.77
CA GLY A 116 16.17 -16.71 -12.47
C GLY A 116 17.34 -16.25 -11.59
N ARG A 117 17.19 -15.18 -10.83
CA ARG A 117 18.25 -14.56 -10.04
C ARG A 117 18.11 -14.88 -8.56
N THR A 118 19.24 -14.97 -7.89
CA THR A 118 19.32 -15.12 -6.43
C THR A 118 20.01 -13.88 -5.83
N MET A 119 19.39 -13.28 -4.84
CA MET A 119 19.90 -12.11 -4.12
C MET A 119 20.05 -12.41 -2.63
N LYS A 120 21.03 -11.78 -2.00
CA LYS A 120 21.10 -11.71 -0.54
C LYS A 120 20.24 -10.53 -0.08
N TYR A 121 19.34 -10.78 0.85
CA TYR A 121 18.47 -9.76 1.42
C TYR A 121 18.90 -9.41 2.84
N VAL A 122 18.93 -8.12 3.15
CA VAL A 122 19.25 -7.58 4.49
C VAL A 122 18.03 -6.82 4.99
N SER A 123 17.43 -7.27 6.07
CA SER A 123 16.32 -6.53 6.70
C SER A 123 16.88 -5.38 7.53
N THR A 124 16.34 -4.18 7.32
CA THR A 124 16.82 -2.96 7.99
C THR A 124 15.67 -1.96 8.18
N GLY A 125 15.96 -0.84 8.84
CA GLY A 125 15.02 0.29 8.92
C GLY A 125 14.81 0.93 7.54
N PRO A 126 13.75 1.73 7.40
CA PRO A 126 13.35 2.29 6.11
C PRO A 126 14.04 3.61 5.74
N ASP A 127 15.26 3.83 6.19
CA ASP A 127 16.06 5.02 5.90
C ASP A 127 16.94 4.79 4.68
N TYR A 128 16.84 5.65 3.65
CA TYR A 128 17.51 5.49 2.36
C TYR A 128 19.03 5.40 2.50
N GLU A 129 19.66 6.34 3.21
CA GLU A 129 21.12 6.41 3.33
C GLU A 129 21.66 5.18 4.07
N SER A 130 21.04 4.82 5.19
CA SER A 130 21.40 3.63 5.97
C SER A 130 21.24 2.34 5.17
N MET A 131 20.18 2.23 4.36
CA MET A 131 19.93 1.07 3.50
C MET A 131 20.98 0.96 2.40
N MET A 132 21.27 2.06 1.72
CA MET A 132 22.28 2.12 0.63
C MET A 132 23.70 1.91 1.14
N ALA A 133 24.00 2.26 2.40
CA ALA A 133 25.29 1.97 3.03
C ALA A 133 25.49 0.48 3.34
N MET A 134 24.40 -0.30 3.42
CA MET A 134 24.42 -1.72 3.83
C MET A 134 24.31 -2.70 2.67
N ALA A 135 23.87 -2.25 1.47
CA ALA A 135 23.57 -3.12 0.35
C ALA A 135 23.77 -2.41 -0.99
N ASP A 136 23.86 -3.18 -2.08
CA ASP A 136 24.00 -2.67 -3.45
C ASP A 136 22.73 -1.94 -3.93
N GLY A 137 21.57 -2.27 -3.33
CA GLY A 137 20.30 -1.63 -3.58
C GLY A 137 19.39 -1.61 -2.36
N ALA A 138 18.40 -0.72 -2.38
CA ALA A 138 17.45 -0.50 -1.31
C ALA A 138 16.00 -0.44 -1.84
N LEU A 139 15.09 -1.20 -1.25
CA LEU A 139 13.67 -1.11 -1.54
C LEU A 139 13.02 -0.06 -0.63
N LEU A 140 12.45 0.98 -1.22
CA LEU A 140 11.69 2.00 -0.48
C LEU A 140 10.23 2.01 -0.88
N ILE A 141 9.37 2.48 0.04
CA ILE A 141 7.94 2.61 -0.18
C ILE A 141 7.38 3.96 0.30
N GLY A 142 6.23 4.33 -0.28
CA GLY A 142 5.44 5.49 0.14
C GLY A 142 6.20 6.80 -0.03
N ASP A 143 5.95 7.73 0.86
CA ASP A 143 6.49 9.10 0.80
C ASP A 143 8.02 9.12 0.74
N ARG A 144 8.67 8.18 1.43
CA ARG A 144 10.14 8.02 1.40
C ARG A 144 10.67 7.64 0.03
N ALA A 145 9.95 6.79 -0.72
CA ALA A 145 10.34 6.45 -2.08
C ALA A 145 10.16 7.64 -3.03
N LEU A 146 9.07 8.41 -2.86
CA LEU A 146 8.82 9.63 -3.63
C LEU A 146 9.90 10.71 -3.38
N GLU A 147 10.29 10.87 -2.11
CA GLU A 147 11.34 11.81 -1.72
C GLU A 147 12.69 11.40 -2.27
N ALA A 148 13.10 10.13 -2.07
CA ALA A 148 14.35 9.61 -2.59
C ALA A 148 14.41 9.64 -4.13
N ALA A 149 13.29 9.37 -4.84
CA ALA A 149 13.26 9.46 -6.30
C ALA A 149 13.37 10.91 -6.81
N ARG A 150 12.89 11.89 -6.05
CA ARG A 150 13.08 13.31 -6.37
C ARG A 150 14.53 13.73 -6.18
N GLU A 151 15.19 13.23 -5.15
CA GLU A 151 16.57 13.61 -4.79
C GLU A 151 17.61 12.85 -5.60
N PHE A 152 17.36 11.56 -5.89
CA PHE A 152 18.27 10.63 -6.56
C PHE A 152 17.58 9.88 -7.72
N PRO A 153 17.04 10.58 -8.74
CA PRO A 153 16.26 9.93 -9.80
C PRO A 153 17.08 8.91 -10.62
N GLU A 154 18.38 9.13 -10.77
CA GLU A 154 19.31 8.24 -11.49
C GLU A 154 19.58 6.92 -10.75
N MET A 155 19.25 6.87 -9.44
CA MET A 155 19.43 5.67 -8.62
C MET A 155 18.24 4.72 -8.72
N VAL A 156 17.12 5.14 -9.31
CA VAL A 156 15.95 4.28 -9.49
C VAL A 156 16.25 3.19 -10.52
N GLN A 157 16.25 1.94 -10.08
CA GLN A 157 16.54 0.77 -10.92
C GLN A 157 15.28 0.01 -11.36
N MET A 158 14.20 0.11 -10.57
CA MET A 158 12.94 -0.55 -10.88
C MET A 158 11.78 0.12 -10.14
N ASP A 159 10.71 0.41 -10.87
CA ASP A 159 9.38 0.62 -10.30
C ASP A 159 8.67 -0.74 -10.25
N LEU A 160 8.21 -1.16 -9.05
CA LEU A 160 7.69 -2.50 -8.87
C LEU A 160 6.29 -2.66 -9.47
N GLY A 161 5.52 -1.59 -9.60
CA GLY A 161 4.23 -1.61 -10.27
C GLY A 161 4.39 -1.82 -11.77
N THR A 162 5.30 -1.10 -12.40
CA THR A 162 5.68 -1.28 -13.82
C THR A 162 6.17 -2.69 -14.07
N ALA A 163 7.12 -3.17 -13.26
CA ALA A 163 7.70 -4.51 -13.44
C ALA A 163 6.66 -5.64 -13.28
N TRP A 164 5.69 -5.47 -12.37
CA TRP A 164 4.58 -6.42 -12.24
C TRP A 164 3.66 -6.39 -13.46
N MET A 165 3.28 -5.20 -13.93
CA MET A 165 2.45 -5.05 -15.14
C MET A 165 3.12 -5.66 -16.38
N GLU A 166 4.42 -5.44 -16.57
CA GLU A 166 5.19 -6.04 -17.67
C GLU A 166 5.23 -7.57 -17.59
N GLN A 167 5.32 -8.13 -16.38
CA GLN A 167 5.43 -9.57 -16.17
C GLN A 167 4.09 -10.30 -16.25
N GLU A 168 3.04 -9.74 -15.63
CA GLU A 168 1.76 -10.44 -15.42
C GLU A 168 0.62 -9.87 -16.27
N GLY A 169 0.77 -8.67 -16.85
CA GLY A 169 -0.28 -7.98 -17.61
C GLY A 169 -1.48 -7.53 -16.76
N LEU A 170 -1.31 -7.43 -15.46
CA LEU A 170 -2.37 -7.14 -14.49
C LEU A 170 -1.96 -6.00 -13.54
N PRO A 171 -2.93 -5.22 -13.00
CA PRO A 171 -2.65 -4.22 -11.97
C PRO A 171 -2.04 -4.85 -10.73
N MET A 172 -1.21 -4.07 -10.01
CA MET A 172 -0.67 -4.49 -8.72
C MET A 172 -1.46 -3.88 -7.57
N ILE A 173 -1.89 -4.71 -6.61
CA ILE A 173 -2.55 -4.27 -5.39
C ILE A 173 -1.58 -4.45 -4.22
N PHE A 174 -1.07 -3.33 -3.71
CA PHE A 174 -0.09 -3.30 -2.62
C PHE A 174 -0.74 -3.40 -1.25
N GLY A 175 -1.89 -2.76 -1.09
CA GLY A 175 -2.64 -2.71 0.16
C GLY A 175 -4.11 -3.04 -0.02
N VAL A 176 -4.65 -3.77 0.95
CA VAL A 176 -6.06 -4.18 1.00
C VAL A 176 -6.69 -3.71 2.30
N PHE A 177 -7.91 -3.23 2.25
CA PHE A 177 -8.66 -2.88 3.45
C PHE A 177 -9.26 -4.15 4.06
N VAL A 178 -9.04 -4.33 5.35
CA VAL A 178 -9.47 -5.52 6.07
C VAL A 178 -10.18 -5.19 7.37
N ALA A 179 -10.98 -6.15 7.82
CA ALA A 179 -11.50 -6.23 9.18
C ALA A 179 -11.35 -7.66 9.70
N ARG A 180 -11.48 -7.86 11.00
CA ARG A 180 -11.61 -9.21 11.55
C ARG A 180 -12.92 -9.86 11.11
N LYS A 181 -12.93 -11.17 10.90
CA LYS A 181 -14.13 -11.96 10.54
C LYS A 181 -15.28 -11.79 11.53
N ASP A 182 -14.97 -11.60 12.82
CA ASP A 182 -15.93 -11.44 13.91
C ASP A 182 -16.34 -9.98 14.18
N THR A 183 -15.93 -9.03 13.32
CA THR A 183 -16.30 -7.62 13.44
C THR A 183 -17.79 -7.42 13.20
N PRO A 184 -18.50 -6.65 14.08
CA PRO A 184 -19.91 -6.38 13.89
C PRO A 184 -20.20 -5.69 12.55
N LYS A 185 -21.07 -6.30 11.72
CA LYS A 185 -21.30 -5.85 10.33
C LYS A 185 -21.84 -4.42 10.22
N LYS A 186 -22.72 -3.98 11.16
CA LYS A 186 -23.36 -2.66 11.06
C LYS A 186 -22.37 -1.51 11.22
N PRO A 187 -21.53 -1.43 12.27
CA PRO A 187 -20.49 -0.39 12.36
C PRO A 187 -19.44 -0.55 11.27
N LEU A 188 -19.10 -1.77 10.85
CA LEU A 188 -18.13 -1.99 9.76
C LEU A 188 -18.62 -1.42 8.42
N ARG A 189 -19.88 -1.64 8.06
CA ARG A 189 -20.48 -1.04 6.85
C ARG A 189 -20.50 0.50 6.93
N LYS A 190 -20.78 1.08 8.11
CA LYS A 190 -20.73 2.53 8.30
C LYS A 190 -19.30 3.07 8.09
N ALA A 191 -18.30 2.39 8.64
CA ALA A 191 -16.89 2.75 8.49
C ALA A 191 -16.44 2.69 7.02
N HIS A 192 -16.76 1.60 6.34
CA HIS A 192 -16.47 1.42 4.91
C HIS A 192 -17.14 2.49 4.05
N ALA A 193 -18.44 2.76 4.28
CA ALA A 193 -19.19 3.77 3.54
C ALA A 193 -18.55 5.16 3.68
N ALA A 194 -18.11 5.55 4.88
CA ALA A 194 -17.48 6.85 5.12
C ALA A 194 -16.18 7.02 4.30
N LEU A 195 -15.35 5.97 4.20
CA LEU A 195 -14.16 6.01 3.36
C LEU A 195 -14.50 6.06 1.87
N LEU A 196 -15.48 5.27 1.46
CA LEU A 196 -15.92 5.23 0.06
C LEU A 196 -16.56 6.56 -0.39
N GLU A 197 -17.33 7.23 0.47
CA GLU A 197 -17.90 8.56 0.22
C GLU A 197 -16.80 9.61 -0.02
N ASN A 198 -15.74 9.61 0.80
CA ASN A 198 -14.60 10.49 0.59
C ASN A 198 -13.87 10.21 -0.72
N LEU A 199 -13.66 8.93 -1.05
CA LEU A 199 -13.04 8.54 -2.31
C LEU A 199 -13.88 8.99 -3.52
N VAL A 200 -15.21 8.76 -3.48
CA VAL A 200 -16.13 9.22 -4.53
C VAL A 200 -16.06 10.74 -4.69
N ALA A 201 -16.04 11.48 -3.58
CA ALA A 201 -15.93 12.93 -3.64
C ALA A 201 -14.59 13.40 -4.24
N PHE A 202 -13.49 12.74 -3.90
CA PHE A 202 -12.17 13.01 -4.48
C PHE A 202 -12.12 12.75 -5.99
N GLU A 203 -12.74 11.67 -6.46
CA GLU A 203 -12.77 11.28 -7.87
C GLU A 203 -13.72 12.14 -8.71
N ALA A 204 -14.82 12.63 -8.11
CA ALA A 204 -15.90 13.31 -8.83
C ALA A 204 -15.81 14.85 -8.81
N HIS A 205 -15.05 15.45 -7.89
CA HIS A 205 -15.05 16.89 -7.66
C HIS A 205 -13.64 17.48 -7.67
N ASP A 206 -13.33 18.29 -8.68
CA ASP A 206 -12.03 18.97 -8.82
C ASP A 206 -11.63 19.74 -7.56
N LYS A 207 -12.57 20.41 -6.89
CA LYS A 207 -12.29 21.11 -5.65
C LYS A 207 -11.83 20.17 -4.55
N LYS A 208 -12.49 19.03 -4.35
CA LYS A 208 -12.09 18.05 -3.31
C LYS A 208 -10.73 17.44 -3.62
N ARG A 209 -10.44 17.17 -4.89
CA ARG A 209 -9.13 16.72 -5.35
C ARG A 209 -8.06 17.76 -5.03
N GLU A 210 -8.33 19.03 -5.36
CA GLU A 210 -7.40 20.12 -5.04
C GLU A 210 -7.15 20.27 -3.53
N ASP A 211 -8.20 20.23 -2.71
CA ASP A 211 -8.08 20.31 -1.25
C ASP A 211 -7.21 19.17 -0.70
N VAL A 212 -7.35 17.94 -1.22
CA VAL A 212 -6.51 16.80 -0.86
C VAL A 212 -5.05 17.02 -1.29
N ILE A 213 -4.80 17.51 -2.51
CA ILE A 213 -3.45 17.81 -2.99
C ILE A 213 -2.78 18.85 -2.09
N GLN A 214 -3.47 19.95 -1.79
CA GLN A 214 -2.95 20.99 -0.90
C GLN A 214 -2.64 20.45 0.50
N TRP A 215 -3.50 19.61 1.05
CA TRP A 215 -3.25 18.96 2.34
C TRP A 215 -2.02 18.04 2.29
N SER A 216 -1.86 17.26 1.22
CA SER A 216 -0.72 16.36 1.04
C SER A 216 0.60 17.11 0.85
N MET A 217 0.57 18.29 0.20
CA MET A 217 1.74 19.18 0.09
C MET A 217 2.27 19.59 1.48
N THR A 218 1.38 19.89 2.42
CA THR A 218 1.79 20.30 3.79
C THR A 218 2.53 19.22 4.56
N LYS A 219 2.36 17.95 4.17
CA LYS A 219 2.92 16.78 4.87
C LYS A 219 4.17 16.23 4.18
N SER A 220 4.16 16.20 2.85
CA SER A 220 5.19 15.53 2.06
C SER A 220 6.29 16.46 1.53
N GLY A 221 6.04 17.76 1.48
CA GLY A 221 6.94 18.72 0.83
C GLY A 221 7.07 18.52 -0.69
N LEU A 222 6.23 17.69 -1.30
CA LEU A 222 6.17 17.51 -2.75
C LEU A 222 5.43 18.67 -3.40
N THR A 223 5.73 18.93 -4.68
CA THR A 223 5.05 19.96 -5.46
C THR A 223 3.64 19.52 -5.84
N HIS A 224 2.76 20.50 -6.09
CA HIS A 224 1.42 20.26 -6.59
C HIS A 224 1.43 19.33 -7.83
N SER A 225 2.24 19.68 -8.84
CA SER A 225 2.34 18.89 -10.07
C SER A 225 2.75 17.43 -9.82
N ARG A 226 3.69 17.17 -8.90
CA ARG A 226 4.11 15.80 -8.57
C ARG A 226 2.99 15.03 -7.85
N LEU A 227 2.26 15.69 -6.97
CA LEU A 227 1.12 15.07 -6.26
C LEU A 227 -0.06 14.78 -7.18
N ASP A 228 -0.37 15.70 -8.09
CA ASP A 228 -1.42 15.50 -9.09
C ASP A 228 -1.10 14.32 -10.01
N GLN A 229 0.16 14.21 -10.47
CA GLN A 229 0.68 13.05 -11.19
C GLN A 229 0.58 11.77 -10.34
N TYR A 230 1.03 11.80 -9.08
CA TYR A 230 1.03 10.64 -8.17
C TYR A 230 -0.37 10.09 -7.93
N TYR A 231 -1.38 10.96 -7.77
CA TYR A 231 -2.77 10.55 -7.66
C TYR A 231 -3.40 10.07 -8.99
N GLY A 232 -2.65 10.11 -10.08
CA GLY A 232 -2.95 9.42 -11.33
C GLY A 232 -2.22 8.08 -11.47
N GLU A 233 -1.07 7.91 -10.81
CA GLU A 233 -0.29 6.67 -10.76
C GLU A 233 -0.90 5.63 -9.82
N VAL A 234 -1.43 6.07 -8.66
CA VAL A 234 -2.06 5.22 -7.65
C VAL A 234 -3.58 5.34 -7.69
N PHE A 235 -4.26 4.24 -7.41
CA PHE A 235 -5.72 4.23 -7.24
C PHE A 235 -6.10 3.62 -5.89
N ASN A 236 -7.26 4.06 -5.38
CA ASN A 236 -7.85 3.51 -4.16
C ASN A 236 -9.16 2.76 -4.43
N ARG A 237 -9.75 2.89 -5.63
CA ARG A 237 -10.94 2.14 -6.03
C ARG A 237 -10.56 0.82 -6.66
N LEU A 238 -11.16 -0.27 -6.17
CA LEU A 238 -11.02 -1.59 -6.76
C LEU A 238 -12.21 -1.93 -7.65
N ASN A 239 -11.93 -2.57 -8.77
CA ASN A 239 -12.90 -3.20 -9.66
C ASN A 239 -12.48 -4.66 -9.91
N GLU A 240 -13.24 -5.40 -10.70
CA GLU A 240 -12.98 -6.79 -11.03
C GLU A 240 -11.58 -7.03 -11.64
N HIS A 241 -11.14 -6.13 -12.54
CA HIS A 241 -9.80 -6.22 -13.14
C HIS A 241 -8.70 -6.06 -12.09
N HIS A 242 -8.88 -5.14 -11.12
CA HIS A 242 -7.96 -4.96 -10.00
C HIS A 242 -7.93 -6.19 -9.09
N LEU A 243 -9.09 -6.81 -8.82
CA LEU A 243 -9.17 -8.04 -8.02
C LEU A 243 -8.47 -9.22 -8.71
N ASN A 244 -8.50 -9.32 -10.04
CA ASN A 244 -7.73 -10.33 -10.78
C ASN A 244 -6.21 -10.15 -10.52
N GLY A 245 -5.72 -8.93 -10.49
CA GLY A 245 -4.33 -8.62 -10.12
C GLY A 245 -4.00 -9.03 -8.68
N LEU A 246 -4.88 -8.69 -7.74
CA LEU A 246 -4.73 -9.10 -6.34
C LEU A 246 -4.66 -10.61 -6.19
N PHE A 247 -5.60 -11.35 -6.78
CA PHE A 247 -5.67 -12.82 -6.67
C PHE A 247 -4.45 -13.47 -7.31
N ARG A 248 -4.00 -12.92 -8.44
CA ARG A 248 -2.75 -13.37 -9.08
C ARG A 248 -1.55 -13.18 -8.15
N PHE A 249 -1.41 -12.04 -7.50
CA PHE A 249 -0.33 -11.77 -6.56
C PHE A 249 -0.39 -12.68 -5.33
N LEU A 250 -1.55 -12.81 -4.70
CA LEU A 250 -1.73 -13.66 -3.52
C LEU A 250 -1.37 -15.12 -3.82
N LYS A 251 -1.74 -15.62 -4.99
CA LYS A 251 -1.42 -16.98 -5.41
C LYS A 251 0.05 -17.14 -5.76
N SER A 252 0.60 -16.29 -6.64
CA SER A 252 1.92 -16.50 -7.24
C SER A 252 3.08 -16.06 -6.36
N ALA A 253 2.92 -14.98 -5.58
CA ALA A 253 3.97 -14.40 -4.75
C ALA A 253 3.82 -14.73 -3.26
N CYS A 254 2.59 -14.98 -2.78
CA CYS A 254 2.32 -15.30 -1.37
C CYS A 254 1.98 -16.77 -1.13
N GLY A 255 1.76 -17.58 -2.18
CA GLY A 255 1.43 -19.01 -2.05
C GLY A 255 0.05 -19.28 -1.48
N MET A 256 -0.88 -18.33 -1.57
CA MET A 256 -2.25 -18.51 -1.10
C MET A 256 -3.02 -19.44 -2.06
N GLU A 257 -3.53 -20.55 -1.53
CA GLU A 257 -4.24 -21.56 -2.33
C GLU A 257 -5.75 -21.29 -2.42
N ASN A 258 -6.32 -20.77 -1.33
CA ASN A 258 -7.75 -20.50 -1.25
C ASN A 258 -8.07 -19.08 -1.74
N ASP A 259 -9.30 -18.90 -2.27
CA ASP A 259 -9.78 -17.59 -2.66
C ASP A 259 -9.94 -16.66 -1.45
N PRO A 260 -9.66 -15.36 -1.60
CA PRO A 260 -9.88 -14.39 -0.54
C PRO A 260 -11.35 -14.30 -0.11
N HIS A 261 -11.57 -14.06 1.19
CA HIS A 261 -12.91 -13.87 1.73
C HIS A 261 -13.23 -12.39 1.89
N PHE A 262 -14.38 -11.96 1.34
CA PHE A 262 -14.90 -10.61 1.52
C PHE A 262 -15.87 -10.52 2.70
N ALA A 263 -15.96 -9.34 3.31
CA ALA A 263 -16.85 -9.07 4.42
C ALA A 263 -18.35 -9.13 4.02
N TRP A 264 -18.62 -8.84 2.73
CA TRP A 264 -19.91 -8.96 2.03
C TRP A 264 -19.66 -8.98 0.51
N GLU A 265 -20.66 -9.47 -0.22
CA GLU A 265 -20.72 -9.41 -1.68
C GLU A 265 -21.16 -8.02 -2.16
#